data_b425397f588e0c39d4b2a1c4f546b0ee
#
_entry.id   b425397f588e0c39d4b2a1c4f546b0ee
#
_cell.length_a   1.000
_cell.length_b   1.000
_cell.length_c   1.000
_cell.angle_alpha   90.00
_cell.angle_beta   90.00
_cell.angle_gamma   90.00
#
_symmetry.space_group_name_H-M   'P 1'
#
loop_
_entity.id
_entity.type
_entity.pdbx_description
1 polymer ?
#
loop_
_entity_poly.entity_id
_entity_poly.type
_entity_poly.pdbx_seq_one_letter_code
_entity_poly.pdbx_strand_id
1 'polypeptide(L)'
;MKEKTIIIVGGGQAAAMAAASLRQQGFTGELHLFSDERHLPYERPPLSKSMLLEDSPQLQQVLPANWWQENNVHLHSGVTIKTLGRDTRELVLTNGESWHWDQLFIATGAAARPLPLLDALGERCFTLRHAGDAARLREVLQPERSVVIIGAGTIGLELATSATQRRCKVTVIELAATVMGRNAPPPVQRYLLQRHQQAGVRILLNNAIEHVVDGEKVELTLQSGETLQADVVIYGIGISANEQLAREANLDTANGIVIDEACRTCDPAIFAGGDVAITRLDNGALHRCESWENANNQAQIAAAAMLGLPLPLLPPPWFWSDQYSDNLQFIGDMRGDDWLCRGNPETQKAIWFNLQNGVLIGAVTLNQGREIRPIRKWIQSGKTFDAKLLIDENIALKSL
;
A
#
# COMPACT_ATOMS: atom_id res chain seq x y z
N MET A 1 25.25 8.73 31.47
CA MET A 1 23.95 9.26 30.98
C MET A 1 23.05 8.07 30.78
N LYS A 2 21.77 8.14 31.14
CA LYS A 2 20.81 7.07 30.85
C LYS A 2 20.72 6.92 29.32
N GLU A 3 20.84 5.69 28.83
CA GLU A 3 20.67 5.45 27.39
C GLU A 3 19.25 5.85 26.96
N LYS A 4 19.16 6.50 25.80
CA LYS A 4 17.88 6.95 25.24
C LYS A 4 17.07 5.75 24.77
N THR A 5 15.79 5.73 25.08
CA THR A 5 14.86 4.68 24.67
C THR A 5 13.97 5.18 23.53
N ILE A 6 14.01 4.49 22.38
CA ILE A 6 13.09 4.69 21.27
C ILE A 6 12.14 3.51 21.19
N ILE A 7 10.83 3.81 21.07
CA ILE A 7 9.81 2.79 20.87
C ILE A 7 9.18 2.99 19.49
N ILE A 8 8.98 1.89 18.77
CA ILE A 8 8.26 1.80 17.50
C ILE A 8 6.96 1.02 17.74
N VAL A 9 5.82 1.58 17.34
CA VAL A 9 4.50 0.95 17.45
C VAL A 9 3.99 0.57 16.07
N GLY A 10 3.89 -0.73 15.81
CA GLY A 10 3.48 -1.34 14.55
C GLY A 10 4.46 -2.41 14.11
N GLY A 11 4.00 -3.39 13.31
CA GLY A 11 4.79 -4.54 12.82
C GLY A 11 4.85 -4.62 11.28
N GLY A 12 4.61 -3.51 10.58
CA GLY A 12 4.65 -3.47 9.10
C GLY A 12 5.96 -2.94 8.54
N GLN A 13 5.93 -2.64 7.24
CA GLN A 13 7.07 -2.15 6.46
C GLN A 13 7.75 -0.92 7.09
N ALA A 14 6.97 0.12 7.40
CA ALA A 14 7.52 1.36 7.97
C ALA A 14 8.19 1.12 9.33
N ALA A 15 7.60 0.26 10.18
CA ALA A 15 8.14 -0.06 11.49
C ALA A 15 9.50 -0.77 11.39
N ALA A 16 9.58 -1.82 10.56
CA ALA A 16 10.83 -2.57 10.35
C ALA A 16 11.93 -1.68 9.76
N MET A 17 11.58 -0.87 8.76
CA MET A 17 12.54 0.03 8.11
C MET A 17 12.95 1.19 9.01
N ALA A 18 12.11 1.66 9.95
CA ALA A 18 12.50 2.63 10.95
C ALA A 18 13.53 2.05 11.93
N ALA A 19 13.32 0.81 12.40
CA ALA A 19 14.29 0.12 13.24
C ALA A 19 15.65 -0.04 12.51
N ALA A 20 15.62 -0.49 11.24
CA ALA A 20 16.80 -0.64 10.42
C ALA A 20 17.53 0.71 10.21
N SER A 21 16.77 1.76 9.88
CA SER A 21 17.32 3.09 9.61
C SER A 21 17.94 3.72 10.86
N LEU A 22 17.32 3.58 12.03
CA LEU A 22 17.88 4.04 13.30
C LEU A 22 19.23 3.38 13.59
N ARG A 23 19.33 2.06 13.45
CA ARG A 23 20.59 1.35 13.67
C ARG A 23 21.65 1.71 12.63
N GLN A 24 21.28 1.76 11.36
CA GLN A 24 22.19 2.15 10.28
C GLN A 24 22.72 3.58 10.43
N GLN A 25 21.91 4.49 10.97
CA GLN A 25 22.27 5.89 11.21
C GLN A 25 22.97 6.12 12.55
N GLY A 26 23.30 5.04 13.28
CA GLY A 26 24.16 5.08 14.46
C GLY A 26 23.45 5.22 15.80
N PHE A 27 22.14 4.98 15.90
CA PHE A 27 21.47 4.91 17.20
C PHE A 27 21.91 3.68 17.98
N THR A 28 22.48 3.87 19.18
CA THR A 28 23.00 2.80 20.05
C THR A 28 22.16 2.53 21.27
N GLY A 29 21.17 3.39 21.58
CA GLY A 29 20.31 3.25 22.77
C GLY A 29 19.31 2.09 22.66
N GLU A 30 18.43 1.98 23.66
CA GLU A 30 17.37 0.96 23.71
C GLU A 30 16.36 1.16 22.60
N LEU A 31 16.09 0.10 21.81
CA LEU A 31 15.16 0.12 20.70
C LEU A 31 14.18 -1.03 20.80
N HIS A 32 12.90 -0.68 20.99
CA HIS A 32 11.80 -1.63 21.11
C HIS A 32 10.81 -1.46 19.97
N LEU A 33 10.31 -2.59 19.41
CA LEU A 33 9.24 -2.62 18.43
C LEU A 33 8.08 -3.46 18.94
N PHE A 34 6.89 -2.88 19.03
CA PHE A 34 5.66 -3.53 19.48
C PHE A 34 4.74 -3.78 18.28
N SER A 35 4.32 -5.03 18.10
CA SER A 35 3.39 -5.45 17.05
C SER A 35 2.26 -6.27 17.61
N ASP A 36 1.03 -6.02 17.19
CA ASP A 36 -0.14 -6.83 17.52
C ASP A 36 -0.19 -8.15 16.71
N GLU A 37 0.51 -8.22 15.59
CA GLU A 37 0.70 -9.46 14.83
C GLU A 37 1.79 -10.34 15.49
N ARG A 38 1.59 -11.67 15.44
CA ARG A 38 2.56 -12.64 16.00
C ARG A 38 3.71 -12.95 15.08
N HIS A 39 3.57 -12.61 13.80
CA HIS A 39 4.60 -12.79 12.79
C HIS A 39 5.70 -11.72 12.92
N LEU A 40 6.92 -12.07 12.51
CA LEU A 40 7.94 -11.06 12.24
C LEU A 40 7.41 -10.08 11.17
N PRO A 41 7.86 -8.81 11.16
CA PRO A 41 7.46 -7.87 10.11
C PRO A 41 7.67 -8.45 8.73
N TYR A 42 6.62 -8.46 7.93
CA TYR A 42 6.58 -9.06 6.59
C TYR A 42 6.04 -8.09 5.54
N GLU A 43 6.38 -8.33 4.29
CA GLU A 43 5.91 -7.56 3.15
C GLU A 43 4.46 -7.89 2.80
N ARG A 44 3.63 -6.85 2.63
CA ARG A 44 2.20 -7.02 2.30
C ARG A 44 1.92 -7.22 0.81
N PRO A 45 2.72 -6.70 -0.15
CA PRO A 45 2.46 -6.89 -1.58
C PRO A 45 2.33 -8.36 -2.04
N PRO A 46 3.02 -9.35 -1.45
CA PRO A 46 2.83 -10.76 -1.78
C PRO A 46 1.47 -11.34 -1.38
N LEU A 47 0.71 -10.70 -0.46
CA LEU A 47 -0.55 -11.25 0.08
C LEU A 47 -1.63 -11.46 -0.99
N SER A 48 -1.71 -10.58 -2.01
CA SER A 48 -2.64 -10.70 -3.13
C SER A 48 -2.13 -11.60 -4.26
N LYS A 49 -0.89 -12.08 -4.19
CA LYS A 49 -0.15 -12.76 -5.27
C LYS A 49 0.35 -14.15 -4.85
N SER A 50 1.65 -14.28 -4.56
CA SER A 50 2.29 -15.56 -4.21
C SER A 50 1.62 -16.24 -3.01
N MET A 51 1.17 -15.50 -2.01
CA MET A 51 0.46 -16.06 -0.85
C MET A 51 -0.85 -16.76 -1.21
N LEU A 52 -1.48 -16.39 -2.33
CA LEU A 52 -2.69 -17.03 -2.84
C LEU A 52 -2.40 -18.12 -3.88
N LEU A 53 -1.27 -18.04 -4.60
CA LEU A 53 -0.99 -18.84 -5.79
C LEU A 53 -0.04 -20.00 -5.55
N GLU A 54 0.96 -19.85 -4.68
CA GLU A 54 1.95 -20.90 -4.43
C GLU A 54 1.39 -22.06 -3.59
N ASP A 55 1.89 -23.27 -3.82
CA ASP A 55 1.45 -24.47 -3.08
C ASP A 55 1.82 -24.39 -1.59
N SER A 56 2.99 -23.85 -1.28
CA SER A 56 3.49 -23.69 0.07
C SER A 56 3.99 -22.26 0.30
N PRO A 57 3.07 -21.28 0.39
CA PRO A 57 3.44 -19.88 0.48
C PRO A 57 4.15 -19.59 1.80
N GLN A 58 5.19 -18.76 1.71
CA GLN A 58 5.94 -18.27 2.86
C GLN A 58 5.82 -16.76 2.96
N LEU A 59 5.64 -16.24 4.17
CA LEU A 59 5.68 -14.80 4.40
C LEU A 59 7.07 -14.27 4.12
N GLN A 60 7.18 -13.35 3.18
CA GLN A 60 8.42 -12.65 2.89
C GLN A 60 8.69 -11.65 4.00
N GLN A 61 9.71 -11.89 4.81
CA GLN A 61 10.09 -10.99 5.90
C GLN A 61 10.73 -9.71 5.35
N VAL A 62 10.41 -8.56 5.98
CA VAL A 62 11.04 -7.26 5.63
C VAL A 62 12.54 -7.28 5.93
N LEU A 63 12.92 -7.90 7.05
CA LEU A 63 14.31 -8.07 7.49
C LEU A 63 14.54 -9.54 7.87
N PRO A 64 15.75 -10.08 7.69
CA PRO A 64 16.07 -11.45 8.11
C PRO A 64 15.76 -11.69 9.59
N ALA A 65 15.36 -12.92 9.93
CA ALA A 65 14.95 -13.26 11.30
C ALA A 65 16.03 -13.00 12.36
N ASN A 66 17.29 -13.25 12.02
CA ASN A 66 18.44 -13.01 12.91
C ASN A 66 18.81 -11.53 13.03
N TRP A 67 18.37 -10.69 12.10
CA TRP A 67 18.70 -9.26 12.06
C TRP A 67 18.33 -8.53 13.35
N TRP A 68 17.19 -8.87 13.95
CA TRP A 68 16.66 -8.22 15.15
C TRP A 68 17.59 -8.39 16.35
N GLN A 69 18.05 -9.61 16.59
CA GLN A 69 18.98 -9.93 17.65
C GLN A 69 20.37 -9.35 17.37
N GLU A 70 20.89 -9.49 16.16
CA GLU A 70 22.21 -9.00 15.74
C GLU A 70 22.33 -7.46 15.87
N ASN A 71 21.21 -6.76 15.72
CA ASN A 71 21.16 -5.30 15.84
C ASN A 71 20.57 -4.80 17.17
N ASN A 72 20.42 -5.65 18.17
CA ASN A 72 19.89 -5.30 19.49
C ASN A 72 18.54 -4.56 19.41
N VAL A 73 17.59 -5.08 18.61
CA VAL A 73 16.22 -4.59 18.55
C VAL A 73 15.31 -5.56 19.28
N HIS A 74 14.65 -5.07 20.33
CA HIS A 74 13.71 -5.86 21.13
C HIS A 74 12.34 -5.91 20.45
N LEU A 75 12.01 -7.06 19.85
CA LEU A 75 10.75 -7.27 19.16
C LEU A 75 9.72 -7.89 20.11
N HIS A 76 8.58 -7.21 20.29
CA HIS A 76 7.44 -7.62 21.10
C HIS A 76 6.26 -7.93 20.19
N SER A 77 6.13 -9.20 19.76
CA SER A 77 5.08 -9.67 18.84
C SER A 77 3.85 -10.16 19.58
N GLY A 78 2.66 -9.93 19.00
CA GLY A 78 1.37 -10.30 19.60
C GLY A 78 0.99 -9.40 20.79
N VAL A 79 1.50 -8.17 20.82
CA VAL A 79 1.31 -7.22 21.91
C VAL A 79 0.58 -5.98 21.42
N THR A 80 -0.55 -5.67 22.03
CA THR A 80 -1.38 -4.51 21.68
C THR A 80 -1.15 -3.37 22.66
N ILE A 81 -0.89 -2.17 22.14
CA ILE A 81 -0.83 -0.94 22.92
C ILE A 81 -2.26 -0.49 23.23
N LYS A 82 -2.53 -0.24 24.51
CA LYS A 82 -3.82 0.23 25.00
C LYS A 82 -3.89 1.76 25.00
N THR A 83 -2.88 2.43 25.57
CA THR A 83 -2.86 3.89 25.67
C THR A 83 -1.47 4.46 25.45
N LEU A 84 -1.42 5.71 24.99
CA LEU A 84 -0.22 6.52 24.83
C LEU A 84 -0.33 7.75 25.75
N GLY A 85 0.51 7.81 26.78
CA GLY A 85 0.66 8.96 27.67
C GLY A 85 1.74 9.91 27.14
N ARG A 86 1.36 11.07 26.61
CA ARG A 86 2.30 12.07 26.08
C ARG A 86 3.09 12.75 27.20
N ASP A 87 2.39 13.21 28.24
CA ASP A 87 2.99 13.94 29.36
C ASP A 87 3.84 13.02 30.23
N THR A 88 3.39 11.79 30.43
CA THR A 88 4.09 10.76 31.23
C THR A 88 5.21 10.08 30.47
N ARG A 89 5.23 10.19 29.14
CA ARG A 89 6.16 9.45 28.26
C ARG A 89 6.06 7.93 28.46
N GLU A 90 4.84 7.42 28.58
CA GLU A 90 4.58 5.99 28.81
C GLU A 90 3.61 5.43 27.77
N LEU A 91 3.88 4.20 27.33
CA LEU A 91 2.92 3.34 26.65
C LEU A 91 2.40 2.33 27.65
N VAL A 92 1.09 2.11 27.68
CA VAL A 92 0.46 1.06 28.48
C VAL A 92 -0.07 -0.03 27.56
N LEU A 93 0.31 -1.26 27.82
CA LEU A 93 -0.13 -2.45 27.09
C LEU A 93 -1.50 -2.92 27.57
N THR A 94 -2.18 -3.75 26.78
CA THR A 94 -3.48 -4.35 27.19
C THR A 94 -3.37 -5.28 28.39
N ASN A 95 -2.19 -5.83 28.68
CA ASN A 95 -1.92 -6.65 29.86
C ASN A 95 -1.60 -5.81 31.13
N GLY A 96 -1.56 -4.47 31.01
CA GLY A 96 -1.30 -3.53 32.10
C GLY A 96 0.17 -3.17 32.33
N GLU A 97 1.10 -3.74 31.56
CA GLU A 97 2.51 -3.32 31.58
C GLU A 97 2.68 -1.90 31.03
N SER A 98 3.60 -1.12 31.64
CA SER A 98 3.96 0.23 31.19
C SER A 98 5.39 0.28 30.72
N TRP A 99 5.62 1.00 29.62
CA TRP A 99 6.93 1.17 29.00
C TRP A 99 7.23 2.65 28.81
N HIS A 100 8.34 3.12 29.36
CA HIS A 100 8.81 4.49 29.21
C HIS A 100 9.54 4.65 27.87
N TRP A 101 9.37 5.81 27.23
CA TRP A 101 10.03 6.18 25.98
C TRP A 101 10.54 7.62 26.00
N ASP A 102 11.66 7.88 25.35
CA ASP A 102 12.19 9.23 25.08
C ASP A 102 11.72 9.76 23.73
N GLN A 103 11.60 8.88 22.72
CA GLN A 103 11.00 9.17 21.44
C GLN A 103 10.15 7.99 20.97
N LEU A 104 9.11 8.30 20.19
CA LEU A 104 8.15 7.32 19.70
C LEU A 104 7.97 7.44 18.19
N PHE A 105 7.92 6.30 17.50
CA PHE A 105 7.51 6.22 16.09
C PHE A 105 6.24 5.40 15.95
N ILE A 106 5.15 6.02 15.46
CA ILE A 106 3.86 5.36 15.26
C ILE A 106 3.76 4.91 13.79
N ALA A 107 3.73 3.61 13.58
CA ALA A 107 3.65 2.94 12.28
C ALA A 107 2.53 1.88 12.26
N THR A 108 1.41 2.18 12.88
CA THR A 108 0.24 1.29 13.02
C THR A 108 -0.47 0.99 11.71
N GLY A 109 -0.10 1.66 10.63
CA GLY A 109 -0.62 1.43 9.30
C GLY A 109 -2.11 1.76 9.16
N ALA A 110 -2.84 0.91 8.42
CA ALA A 110 -4.24 1.10 8.13
C ALA A 110 -4.98 -0.24 8.06
N ALA A 111 -6.27 -0.22 8.27
CA ALA A 111 -7.19 -1.35 8.08
C ALA A 111 -8.01 -1.19 6.79
N ALA A 112 -8.57 -2.26 6.27
CA ALA A 112 -9.58 -2.18 5.21
C ALA A 112 -10.74 -1.29 5.68
N ARG A 113 -11.21 -0.39 4.80
CA ARG A 113 -12.37 0.44 5.12
C ARG A 113 -13.60 -0.45 5.25
N PRO A 114 -14.32 -0.42 6.38
CA PRO A 114 -15.47 -1.30 6.57
C PRO A 114 -16.61 -0.97 5.59
N LEU A 115 -17.35 -1.99 5.21
CA LEU A 115 -18.57 -1.89 4.42
C LEU A 115 -19.69 -2.65 5.16
N PRO A 116 -20.45 -1.99 6.06
CA PRO A 116 -21.38 -2.65 6.98
C PRO A 116 -22.38 -3.57 6.29
N LEU A 117 -22.80 -3.24 5.06
CA LEU A 117 -23.69 -4.06 4.24
C LEU A 117 -23.11 -5.46 3.98
N LEU A 118 -21.80 -5.58 3.80
CA LEU A 118 -21.10 -6.83 3.51
C LEU A 118 -20.51 -7.46 4.77
N ASP A 119 -20.13 -6.65 5.76
CA ASP A 119 -19.57 -7.14 7.02
C ASP A 119 -20.56 -8.04 7.78
N ALA A 120 -21.87 -7.83 7.56
CA ALA A 120 -22.94 -8.67 8.10
C ALA A 120 -22.92 -10.12 7.58
N LEU A 121 -22.23 -10.42 6.46
CA LEU A 121 -22.08 -11.77 5.89
C LEU A 121 -21.07 -12.65 6.67
N GLY A 122 -20.33 -12.07 7.62
CA GLY A 122 -19.39 -12.81 8.45
C GLY A 122 -18.32 -13.54 7.63
N GLU A 123 -18.26 -14.87 7.77
CA GLU A 123 -17.22 -15.71 7.16
C GLU A 123 -17.29 -15.83 5.62
N ARG A 124 -18.33 -15.34 4.99
CA ARG A 124 -18.48 -15.33 3.53
C ARG A 124 -17.97 -14.06 2.87
N CYS A 125 -17.64 -13.05 3.68
CA CYS A 125 -17.12 -11.78 3.22
C CYS A 125 -15.66 -11.58 3.67
N PHE A 126 -14.83 -11.13 2.76
CA PHE A 126 -13.39 -11.04 2.98
C PHE A 126 -12.87 -9.66 2.60
N THR A 127 -11.83 -9.26 3.32
CA THR A 127 -10.91 -8.20 2.92
C THR A 127 -9.49 -8.79 2.87
N LEU A 128 -8.54 -8.05 2.32
CA LEU A 128 -7.14 -8.46 2.32
C LEU A 128 -6.26 -7.36 2.90
N ARG A 129 -5.70 -7.62 4.08
CA ARG A 129 -4.74 -6.72 4.72
C ARG A 129 -3.62 -7.46 5.44
N HIS A 130 -3.90 -8.60 6.06
CA HIS A 130 -3.01 -9.36 6.91
C HIS A 130 -2.76 -10.78 6.38
N ALA A 131 -1.72 -11.43 6.89
CA ALA A 131 -1.38 -12.81 6.52
C ALA A 131 -2.55 -13.80 6.75
N GLY A 132 -3.30 -13.61 7.84
CA GLY A 132 -4.49 -14.41 8.15
C GLY A 132 -5.59 -14.25 7.10
N ASP A 133 -5.78 -13.05 6.54
CA ASP A 133 -6.76 -12.84 5.47
C ASP A 133 -6.36 -13.59 4.20
N ALA A 134 -5.07 -13.53 3.83
CA ALA A 134 -4.56 -14.26 2.67
C ALA A 134 -4.72 -15.78 2.85
N ALA A 135 -4.45 -16.31 4.05
CA ALA A 135 -4.65 -17.72 4.36
C ALA A 135 -6.11 -18.15 4.18
N ARG A 136 -7.05 -17.39 4.77
CA ARG A 136 -8.50 -17.64 4.62
C ARG A 136 -8.97 -17.53 3.17
N LEU A 137 -8.54 -16.49 2.44
CA LEU A 137 -8.86 -16.33 1.01
C LEU A 137 -8.33 -17.49 0.19
N ARG A 138 -7.12 -17.98 0.47
CA ARG A 138 -6.55 -19.12 -0.23
C ARG A 138 -7.38 -20.39 -0.10
N GLU A 139 -8.00 -20.62 1.06
CA GLU A 139 -8.87 -21.76 1.33
C GLU A 139 -10.19 -21.68 0.55
N VAL A 140 -10.77 -20.49 0.42
CA VAL A 140 -12.07 -20.32 -0.22
C VAL A 140 -12.01 -20.10 -1.73
N LEU A 141 -10.89 -19.62 -2.27
CA LEU A 141 -10.70 -19.42 -3.70
C LEU A 141 -10.40 -20.77 -4.39
N GLN A 142 -11.44 -21.57 -4.63
CA GLN A 142 -11.35 -22.90 -5.27
C GLN A 142 -11.91 -22.86 -6.70
N PRO A 143 -11.46 -23.78 -7.59
CA PRO A 143 -11.95 -23.85 -8.96
C PRO A 143 -13.49 -23.86 -9.04
N GLU A 144 -14.04 -23.21 -10.07
CA GLU A 144 -15.45 -23.08 -10.39
C GLU A 144 -16.30 -22.24 -9.39
N ARG A 145 -15.76 -21.84 -8.25
CA ARG A 145 -16.46 -20.93 -7.33
C ARG A 145 -16.71 -19.57 -7.97
N SER A 146 -17.91 -19.06 -7.72
CA SER A 146 -18.29 -17.70 -8.10
C SER A 146 -17.76 -16.71 -7.07
N VAL A 147 -16.87 -15.82 -7.50
CA VAL A 147 -16.23 -14.80 -6.66
C VAL A 147 -16.67 -13.43 -7.13
N VAL A 148 -17.26 -12.65 -6.23
CA VAL A 148 -17.59 -11.25 -6.50
C VAL A 148 -16.64 -10.36 -5.72
N ILE A 149 -15.96 -9.46 -6.43
CA ILE A 149 -14.99 -8.51 -5.86
C ILE A 149 -15.56 -7.10 -5.99
N ILE A 150 -15.66 -6.36 -4.89
CA ILE A 150 -16.13 -4.98 -4.85
C ILE A 150 -14.93 -4.04 -4.74
N GLY A 151 -14.78 -3.19 -5.76
CA GLY A 151 -13.67 -2.27 -5.96
C GLY A 151 -12.67 -2.78 -7.01
N ALA A 152 -12.43 -1.98 -8.05
CA ALA A 152 -11.45 -2.22 -9.10
C ALA A 152 -10.19 -1.35 -8.94
N GLY A 153 -9.78 -1.11 -7.70
CA GLY A 153 -8.47 -0.55 -7.36
C GLY A 153 -7.35 -1.60 -7.50
N THR A 154 -6.11 -1.23 -7.13
CA THR A 154 -4.94 -2.11 -7.24
C THR A 154 -5.17 -3.49 -6.62
N ILE A 155 -5.59 -3.53 -5.35
CA ILE A 155 -5.78 -4.80 -4.63
C ILE A 155 -6.94 -5.61 -5.21
N GLY A 156 -8.06 -4.95 -5.58
CA GLY A 156 -9.20 -5.64 -6.19
C GLY A 156 -8.85 -6.34 -7.51
N LEU A 157 -8.06 -5.67 -8.38
CA LEU A 157 -7.60 -6.26 -9.64
C LEU A 157 -6.53 -7.35 -9.44
N GLU A 158 -5.62 -7.20 -8.48
CA GLU A 158 -4.67 -8.26 -8.12
C GLU A 158 -5.38 -9.49 -7.57
N LEU A 159 -6.41 -9.30 -6.74
CA LEU A 159 -7.27 -10.39 -6.25
C LEU A 159 -8.07 -11.05 -7.39
N ALA A 160 -8.59 -10.25 -8.33
CA ALA A 160 -9.26 -10.77 -9.53
C ALA A 160 -8.30 -11.63 -10.37
N THR A 161 -7.05 -11.17 -10.52
CA THR A 161 -5.98 -11.93 -11.18
C THR A 161 -5.75 -13.27 -10.48
N SER A 162 -5.53 -13.27 -9.18
CA SER A 162 -5.23 -14.49 -8.41
C SER A 162 -6.43 -15.45 -8.39
N ALA A 163 -7.66 -14.95 -8.22
CA ALA A 163 -8.86 -15.77 -8.28
C ALA A 163 -9.06 -16.41 -9.65
N THR A 164 -8.81 -15.66 -10.73
CA THR A 164 -8.88 -16.19 -12.10
C THR A 164 -7.83 -17.28 -12.34
N GLN A 165 -6.59 -17.10 -11.89
CA GLN A 165 -5.54 -18.09 -11.99
C GLN A 165 -5.84 -19.36 -11.18
N ARG A 166 -6.62 -19.22 -10.10
CA ARG A 166 -7.18 -20.34 -9.33
C ARG A 166 -8.46 -20.94 -9.94
N ARG A 167 -8.81 -20.54 -11.16
CA ARG A 167 -9.96 -20.99 -11.95
C ARG A 167 -11.32 -20.69 -11.32
N CYS A 168 -11.42 -19.59 -10.54
CA CYS A 168 -12.70 -19.06 -10.08
C CYS A 168 -13.42 -18.32 -11.22
N LYS A 169 -14.74 -18.22 -11.12
CA LYS A 169 -15.57 -17.36 -11.97
C LYS A 169 -15.66 -15.99 -11.30
N VAL A 170 -14.96 -15.00 -11.87
CA VAL A 170 -14.76 -13.71 -11.22
C VAL A 170 -15.62 -12.62 -11.82
N THR A 171 -16.35 -11.89 -10.97
CA THR A 171 -17.03 -10.64 -11.30
C THR A 171 -16.48 -9.54 -10.42
N VAL A 172 -16.08 -8.41 -11.01
CA VAL A 172 -15.63 -7.19 -10.31
C VAL A 172 -16.71 -6.13 -10.46
N ILE A 173 -17.09 -5.50 -9.36
CA ILE A 173 -18.04 -4.36 -9.32
C ILE A 173 -17.25 -3.12 -8.92
N GLU A 174 -17.39 -2.06 -9.70
CA GLU A 174 -16.72 -0.78 -9.46
C GLU A 174 -17.72 0.38 -9.59
N LEU A 175 -17.75 1.24 -8.59
CA LEU A 175 -18.62 2.42 -8.55
C LEU A 175 -18.22 3.46 -9.61
N ALA A 176 -16.91 3.58 -9.87
CA ALA A 176 -16.38 4.51 -10.85
C ALA A 176 -16.57 4.02 -12.29
N ALA A 177 -16.44 4.94 -13.24
CA ALA A 177 -16.52 4.65 -14.68
C ALA A 177 -15.28 3.91 -15.23
N THR A 178 -14.27 3.65 -14.40
CA THR A 178 -12.99 3.06 -14.82
C THR A 178 -12.32 2.27 -13.70
N VAL A 179 -11.46 1.35 -14.09
CA VAL A 179 -10.59 0.62 -13.15
C VAL A 179 -9.38 1.48 -12.76
N MET A 180 -8.85 1.28 -11.55
CA MET A 180 -7.67 2.02 -11.02
C MET A 180 -7.75 3.55 -11.15
N GLY A 181 -8.94 4.12 -11.11
CA GLY A 181 -9.18 5.54 -11.40
C GLY A 181 -8.38 6.54 -10.56
N ARG A 182 -7.89 6.14 -9.37
CA ARG A 182 -7.06 6.99 -8.51
C ARG A 182 -5.56 6.94 -8.84
N ASN A 183 -5.08 5.80 -9.38
CA ASN A 183 -3.66 5.48 -9.37
C ASN A 183 -3.08 5.26 -10.77
N ALA A 184 -3.90 5.12 -11.80
CA ALA A 184 -3.46 4.88 -13.17
C ALA A 184 -4.00 5.93 -14.14
N PRO A 185 -3.21 6.34 -15.14
CA PRO A 185 -3.68 7.24 -16.19
C PRO A 185 -4.64 6.54 -17.17
N PRO A 186 -5.47 7.31 -17.93
CA PRO A 186 -6.51 6.74 -18.79
C PRO A 186 -6.04 5.66 -19.77
N PRO A 187 -4.89 5.74 -20.44
CA PRO A 187 -4.45 4.67 -21.34
C PRO A 187 -4.14 3.36 -20.60
N VAL A 188 -3.61 3.43 -19.38
CA VAL A 188 -3.32 2.25 -18.54
C VAL A 188 -4.61 1.66 -17.97
N GLN A 189 -5.58 2.50 -17.59
CA GLN A 189 -6.91 2.05 -17.17
C GLN A 189 -7.60 1.22 -18.26
N ARG A 190 -7.57 1.72 -19.52
CA ARG A 190 -8.14 1.00 -20.68
C ARG A 190 -7.42 -0.33 -20.92
N TYR A 191 -6.10 -0.32 -20.85
CA TYR A 191 -5.30 -1.54 -21.00
C TYR A 191 -5.69 -2.59 -19.94
N LEU A 192 -5.74 -2.21 -18.68
CA LEU A 192 -6.09 -3.12 -17.57
C LEU A 192 -7.51 -3.66 -17.70
N LEU A 193 -8.48 -2.81 -18.04
CA LEU A 193 -9.86 -3.23 -18.28
C LEU A 193 -9.93 -4.33 -19.34
N GLN A 194 -9.31 -4.10 -20.51
CA GLN A 194 -9.25 -5.08 -21.59
C GLN A 194 -8.52 -6.37 -21.17
N ARG A 195 -7.42 -6.23 -20.45
CA ARG A 195 -6.61 -7.37 -20.00
C ARG A 195 -7.38 -8.31 -19.08
N HIS A 196 -8.16 -7.75 -18.15
CA HIS A 196 -9.03 -8.54 -17.26
C HIS A 196 -10.19 -9.18 -18.02
N GLN A 197 -10.83 -8.45 -18.92
CA GLN A 197 -11.91 -8.98 -19.76
C GLN A 197 -11.43 -10.14 -20.65
N GLN A 198 -10.26 -10.02 -21.25
CA GLN A 198 -9.62 -11.09 -22.05
C GLN A 198 -9.29 -12.33 -21.18
N ALA A 199 -9.00 -12.14 -19.91
CA ALA A 199 -8.79 -13.24 -18.95
C ALA A 199 -10.10 -13.86 -18.44
N GLY A 200 -11.29 -13.41 -18.92
CA GLY A 200 -12.58 -13.93 -18.53
C GLY A 200 -13.20 -13.29 -17.29
N VAL A 201 -12.61 -12.20 -16.77
CA VAL A 201 -13.20 -11.45 -15.65
C VAL A 201 -14.34 -10.58 -16.16
N ARG A 202 -15.51 -10.71 -15.54
CA ARG A 202 -16.63 -9.80 -15.78
C ARG A 202 -16.45 -8.54 -14.95
N ILE A 203 -16.36 -7.37 -15.59
CA ILE A 203 -16.21 -6.09 -14.89
C ILE A 203 -17.46 -5.24 -15.11
N LEU A 204 -18.10 -4.82 -14.01
CA LEU A 204 -19.29 -3.99 -13.96
C LEU A 204 -18.91 -2.62 -13.40
N LEU A 205 -18.72 -1.65 -14.30
CA LEU A 205 -18.42 -0.26 -13.96
C LEU A 205 -19.70 0.54 -13.72
N ASN A 206 -19.61 1.70 -13.07
CA ASN A 206 -20.72 2.56 -12.70
C ASN A 206 -21.81 1.79 -11.95
N ASN A 207 -21.42 0.88 -11.08
CA ASN A 207 -22.35 0.03 -10.36
C ASN A 207 -21.93 -0.14 -8.90
N ALA A 208 -22.93 -0.32 -8.04
CA ALA A 208 -22.73 -0.58 -6.62
C ALA A 208 -23.74 -1.63 -6.13
N ILE A 209 -23.46 -2.22 -4.98
CA ILE A 209 -24.38 -3.13 -4.31
C ILE A 209 -25.43 -2.31 -3.57
N GLU A 210 -26.70 -2.67 -3.76
CA GLU A 210 -27.84 -2.06 -3.08
C GLU A 210 -28.38 -2.95 -1.96
N HIS A 211 -28.53 -4.27 -2.24
CA HIS A 211 -29.02 -5.25 -1.27
C HIS A 211 -28.16 -6.50 -1.27
N VAL A 212 -28.13 -7.15 -0.11
CA VAL A 212 -27.42 -8.42 0.10
C VAL A 212 -28.34 -9.36 0.87
N VAL A 213 -28.45 -10.59 0.38
CA VAL A 213 -29.15 -11.67 1.07
C VAL A 213 -28.21 -12.84 1.25
N ASP A 214 -28.06 -13.28 2.50
CA ASP A 214 -27.27 -14.46 2.86
C ASP A 214 -28.14 -15.72 2.75
N GLY A 215 -27.81 -16.61 1.81
CA GLY A 215 -28.52 -17.84 1.51
C GLY A 215 -27.55 -19.00 1.30
N GLU A 216 -27.93 -20.01 0.50
CA GLU A 216 -27.00 -21.06 0.06
C GLU A 216 -25.78 -20.43 -0.64
N LYS A 217 -26.03 -19.48 -1.54
CA LYS A 217 -25.06 -18.51 -2.05
C LYS A 217 -25.44 -17.10 -1.59
N VAL A 218 -24.46 -16.22 -1.53
CA VAL A 218 -24.73 -14.80 -1.30
C VAL A 218 -25.37 -14.21 -2.56
N GLU A 219 -26.55 -13.62 -2.40
CA GLU A 219 -27.22 -12.89 -3.46
C GLU A 219 -26.95 -11.39 -3.30
N LEU A 220 -26.43 -10.78 -4.37
CA LEU A 220 -26.07 -9.38 -4.43
C LEU A 220 -26.94 -8.67 -5.47
N THR A 221 -27.84 -7.79 -5.04
CA THR A 221 -28.62 -6.94 -5.95
C THR A 221 -27.85 -5.63 -6.18
N LEU A 222 -27.65 -5.29 -7.42
CA LEU A 222 -26.92 -4.10 -7.86
C LEU A 222 -27.87 -2.93 -8.11
N GLN A 223 -27.36 -1.71 -8.07
CA GLN A 223 -28.13 -0.49 -8.43
C GLN A 223 -28.71 -0.54 -9.84
N SER A 224 -28.10 -1.29 -10.75
CA SER A 224 -28.63 -1.53 -12.09
C SER A 224 -29.88 -2.44 -12.11
N GLY A 225 -30.26 -3.04 -10.98
CA GLY A 225 -31.32 -4.05 -10.87
C GLY A 225 -30.85 -5.47 -11.19
N GLU A 226 -29.59 -5.66 -11.60
CA GLU A 226 -29.02 -6.99 -11.82
C GLU A 226 -28.76 -7.69 -10.48
N THR A 227 -29.02 -9.02 -10.43
CA THR A 227 -28.74 -9.86 -9.27
C THR A 227 -27.63 -10.85 -9.61
N LEU A 228 -26.63 -10.95 -8.71
CA LEU A 228 -25.48 -11.85 -8.80
C LEU A 228 -25.54 -12.89 -7.67
N GLN A 229 -25.09 -14.10 -7.96
CA GLN A 229 -24.91 -15.17 -6.98
C GLN A 229 -23.42 -15.42 -6.75
N ALA A 230 -22.96 -15.37 -5.49
CA ALA A 230 -21.56 -15.53 -5.12
C ALA A 230 -21.38 -16.62 -4.06
N ASP A 231 -20.34 -17.44 -4.23
CA ASP A 231 -19.86 -18.34 -3.18
C ASP A 231 -18.94 -17.59 -2.21
N VAL A 232 -18.24 -16.57 -2.72
CA VAL A 232 -17.28 -15.74 -1.98
C VAL A 232 -17.44 -14.29 -2.39
N VAL A 233 -17.52 -13.41 -1.40
CA VAL A 233 -17.55 -11.94 -1.61
C VAL A 233 -16.25 -11.36 -1.04
N ILE A 234 -15.58 -10.52 -1.82
CA ILE A 234 -14.37 -9.82 -1.38
C ILE A 234 -14.58 -8.33 -1.63
N TYR A 235 -14.20 -7.46 -0.69
CA TYR A 235 -14.24 -6.04 -0.96
C TYR A 235 -12.92 -5.34 -0.67
N GLY A 236 -12.58 -4.35 -1.51
CA GLY A 236 -11.39 -3.52 -1.39
C GLY A 236 -11.70 -2.08 -1.81
N ILE A 237 -12.49 -1.38 -0.99
CA ILE A 237 -12.98 -0.02 -1.25
C ILE A 237 -12.10 1.08 -0.66
N GLY A 238 -10.87 0.75 -0.35
CA GLY A 238 -9.87 1.63 0.27
C GLY A 238 -9.54 1.22 1.69
N ILE A 239 -8.74 2.06 2.36
CA ILE A 239 -8.26 1.84 3.72
C ILE A 239 -8.61 3.01 4.62
N SER A 240 -8.62 2.77 5.94
CA SER A 240 -8.74 3.76 7.00
C SER A 240 -7.52 3.68 7.88
N ALA A 241 -6.91 4.83 8.20
CA ALA A 241 -5.72 4.87 9.05
C ALA A 241 -6.01 4.36 10.46
N ASN A 242 -5.10 3.57 11.02
CA ASN A 242 -5.17 3.11 12.42
C ASN A 242 -4.69 4.23 13.37
N GLU A 243 -5.41 5.36 13.36
CA GLU A 243 -5.06 6.60 14.07
C GLU A 243 -5.61 6.68 15.49
N GLN A 244 -6.35 5.66 15.96
CA GLN A 244 -7.07 5.74 17.24
C GLN A 244 -6.15 6.03 18.41
N LEU A 245 -5.01 5.34 18.51
CA LEU A 245 -4.01 5.56 19.57
C LEU A 245 -3.54 7.02 19.61
N ALA A 246 -3.28 7.60 18.45
CA ALA A 246 -2.84 8.99 18.31
C ALA A 246 -3.96 9.98 18.66
N ARG A 247 -5.18 9.73 18.22
CA ARG A 247 -6.35 10.57 18.51
C ARG A 247 -6.68 10.57 20.00
N GLU A 248 -6.64 9.42 20.69
CA GLU A 248 -6.86 9.31 22.12
C GLU A 248 -5.75 10.01 22.93
N ALA A 249 -4.55 10.10 22.37
CA ALA A 249 -3.43 10.87 22.92
C ALA A 249 -3.46 12.36 22.53
N ASN A 250 -4.53 12.87 21.93
CA ASN A 250 -4.67 14.25 21.45
C ASN A 250 -3.55 14.69 20.48
N LEU A 251 -3.08 13.79 19.62
CA LEU A 251 -2.29 14.17 18.45
C LEU A 251 -3.22 14.64 17.32
N ASP A 252 -2.73 15.51 16.44
CA ASP A 252 -3.48 15.98 15.28
C ASP A 252 -3.74 14.79 14.32
N THR A 253 -5.02 14.56 14.00
CA THR A 253 -5.44 13.51 13.06
C THR A 253 -6.44 14.03 12.03
N ALA A 254 -6.35 13.53 10.79
CA ALA A 254 -7.24 13.87 9.69
C ALA A 254 -7.39 12.66 8.73
N ASN A 255 -8.03 11.58 9.21
CA ASN A 255 -7.98 10.27 8.56
C ASN A 255 -6.53 9.80 8.33
N GLY A 256 -5.70 10.02 9.33
CA GLY A 256 -4.27 9.75 9.42
C GLY A 256 -3.62 10.70 10.41
N ILE A 257 -2.52 10.27 11.02
CA ILE A 257 -1.74 11.12 11.94
C ILE A 257 -1.09 12.22 11.12
N VAL A 258 -1.37 13.47 11.47
CA VAL A 258 -0.80 14.63 10.76
C VAL A 258 0.66 14.78 11.14
N ILE A 259 1.52 14.77 10.12
CA ILE A 259 2.97 14.92 10.25
C ILE A 259 3.49 16.09 9.40
N ASP A 260 4.65 16.62 9.76
CA ASP A 260 5.44 17.51 8.92
C ASP A 260 6.33 16.71 7.93
N GLU A 261 7.15 17.41 7.14
CA GLU A 261 8.09 16.78 6.19
C GLU A 261 9.20 15.96 6.88
N ALA A 262 9.45 16.19 8.17
CA ALA A 262 10.37 15.42 9.00
C ALA A 262 9.68 14.23 9.70
N CYS A 263 8.44 13.90 9.31
CA CYS A 263 7.61 12.88 9.93
C CYS A 263 7.26 13.16 11.41
N ARG A 264 7.39 14.41 11.91
CA ARG A 264 7.01 14.78 13.27
C ARG A 264 5.52 15.06 13.36
N THR A 265 4.93 14.67 14.47
CA THR A 265 3.56 15.06 14.85
C THR A 265 3.58 16.45 15.52
N CYS A 266 2.44 16.89 16.07
CA CYS A 266 2.37 18.08 16.91
C CYS A 266 3.16 17.93 18.23
N ASP A 267 3.58 16.73 18.62
CA ASP A 267 4.53 16.47 19.72
C ASP A 267 5.92 16.22 19.14
N PRO A 268 6.95 17.03 19.49
CA PRO A 268 8.29 16.94 18.90
C PRO A 268 9.04 15.63 19.19
N ALA A 269 8.58 14.84 20.15
CA ALA A 269 9.17 13.54 20.46
C ALA A 269 8.37 12.36 19.86
N ILE A 270 7.26 12.63 19.17
CA ILE A 270 6.42 11.62 18.53
C ILE A 270 6.46 11.82 17.01
N PHE A 271 6.79 10.76 16.31
CA PHE A 271 6.87 10.68 14.85
C PHE A 271 5.86 9.65 14.35
N ALA A 272 5.44 9.77 13.09
CA ALA A 272 4.62 8.75 12.46
C ALA A 272 5.02 8.56 11.00
N GLY A 273 4.71 7.38 10.44
CA GLY A 273 5.02 7.09 9.04
C GLY A 273 4.32 5.85 8.50
N GLY A 274 4.35 5.69 7.17
CA GLY A 274 3.60 4.68 6.45
C GLY A 274 2.13 5.04 6.29
N ASP A 275 1.28 4.04 6.09
CA ASP A 275 -0.14 4.24 5.76
C ASP A 275 -0.95 4.95 6.86
N VAL A 276 -0.45 5.02 8.09
CA VAL A 276 -1.12 5.75 9.17
C VAL A 276 -0.93 7.25 9.08
N ALA A 277 0.10 7.72 8.36
CA ALA A 277 0.48 9.13 8.33
C ALA A 277 -0.15 9.90 7.17
N ILE A 278 -0.40 11.19 7.41
CA ILE A 278 -0.78 12.17 6.40
C ILE A 278 0.11 13.41 6.55
N THR A 279 0.83 13.75 5.50
CA THR A 279 1.81 14.84 5.52
C THR A 279 1.15 16.20 5.28
N ARG A 280 1.40 17.16 6.13
CA ARG A 280 1.04 18.56 5.91
C ARG A 280 2.12 19.22 5.05
N LEU A 281 1.76 19.63 3.84
CA LEU A 281 2.63 20.33 2.91
C LEU A 281 2.75 21.83 3.29
N ASP A 282 3.77 22.52 2.75
CA ASP A 282 4.03 23.94 3.02
C ASP A 282 2.83 24.86 2.71
N ASN A 283 2.01 24.47 1.72
CA ASN A 283 0.78 25.20 1.38
C ASN A 283 -0.42 24.88 2.29
N GLY A 284 -0.20 24.09 3.35
CA GLY A 284 -1.22 23.65 4.29
C GLY A 284 -2.08 22.47 3.81
N ALA A 285 -1.94 22.02 2.57
CA ALA A 285 -2.66 20.86 2.05
C ALA A 285 -2.19 19.57 2.74
N LEU A 286 -3.09 18.63 2.89
CA LEU A 286 -2.78 17.31 3.43
C LEU A 286 -2.57 16.33 2.28
N HIS A 287 -1.44 15.63 2.29
CA HIS A 287 -1.07 14.65 1.28
C HIS A 287 -0.86 13.26 1.91
N ARG A 288 -1.54 12.26 1.36
CA ARG A 288 -1.43 10.88 1.79
C ARG A 288 -0.87 10.01 0.67
N CYS A 289 0.14 9.22 0.97
CA CYS A 289 0.75 8.28 0.04
C CYS A 289 0.77 6.88 0.67
N GLU A 290 -0.05 5.97 0.11
CA GLU A 290 -0.23 4.60 0.59
C GLU A 290 0.59 3.65 -0.29
N SER A 291 1.93 3.69 -0.18
CA SER A 291 2.80 2.83 -0.97
C SER A 291 3.93 2.23 -0.14
N TRP A 292 4.43 1.09 -0.60
CA TRP A 292 5.58 0.41 -0.02
C TRP A 292 6.82 1.33 0.02
N GLU A 293 7.08 2.07 -1.06
CA GLU A 293 8.21 2.99 -1.11
C GLU A 293 8.05 4.15 -0.12
N ASN A 294 6.84 4.72 0.00
CA ASN A 294 6.59 5.78 0.96
C ASN A 294 6.80 5.33 2.40
N ALA A 295 6.40 4.11 2.74
CA ALA A 295 6.65 3.54 4.06
C ALA A 295 8.15 3.47 4.38
N ASN A 296 8.98 3.07 3.41
CA ASN A 296 10.43 3.06 3.53
C ASN A 296 11.03 4.47 3.66
N ASN A 297 10.56 5.39 2.82
CA ASN A 297 11.06 6.77 2.80
C ASN A 297 10.76 7.50 4.11
N GLN A 298 9.51 7.42 4.59
CA GLN A 298 9.13 8.05 5.85
C GLN A 298 9.84 7.43 7.06
N ALA A 299 10.11 6.13 7.04
CA ALA A 299 10.92 5.47 8.07
C ALA A 299 12.35 6.02 8.13
N GLN A 300 12.99 6.23 6.98
CA GLN A 300 14.35 6.81 6.89
C GLN A 300 14.35 8.28 7.34
N ILE A 301 13.36 9.06 6.92
CA ILE A 301 13.21 10.47 7.31
C ILE A 301 13.00 10.57 8.81
N ALA A 302 12.05 9.81 9.38
CA ALA A 302 11.79 9.81 10.80
C ALA A 302 13.04 9.44 11.61
N ALA A 303 13.78 8.41 11.20
CA ALA A 303 15.02 8.02 11.85
C ALA A 303 16.07 9.16 11.84
N ALA A 304 16.28 9.81 10.69
CA ALA A 304 17.19 10.95 10.58
C ALA A 304 16.73 12.12 11.48
N ALA A 305 15.45 12.45 11.46
CA ALA A 305 14.89 13.52 12.28
C ALA A 305 14.99 13.24 13.79
N MET A 306 14.74 12.00 14.23
CA MET A 306 14.90 11.56 15.61
C MET A 306 16.36 11.70 16.10
N LEU A 307 17.32 11.50 15.21
CA LEU A 307 18.75 11.60 15.51
C LEU A 307 19.32 13.00 15.29
N GLY A 308 18.51 13.96 14.80
CA GLY A 308 18.98 15.31 14.47
C GLY A 308 19.92 15.36 13.26
N LEU A 309 19.82 14.40 12.36
CA LEU A 309 20.62 14.31 11.13
C LEU A 309 19.90 15.05 9.98
N PRO A 310 20.65 15.42 8.90
CA PRO A 310 20.05 15.95 7.68
C PRO A 310 19.03 14.97 7.10
N LEU A 311 17.87 15.49 6.66
CA LEU A 311 16.82 14.67 6.06
C LEU A 311 17.24 14.19 4.67
N PRO A 312 16.97 12.93 4.32
CA PRO A 312 17.21 12.43 2.99
C PRO A 312 16.27 13.08 1.97
N LEU A 313 16.75 13.29 0.74
CA LEU A 313 15.93 13.77 -0.36
C LEU A 313 14.93 12.69 -0.77
N LEU A 314 13.64 13.07 -0.90
CA LEU A 314 12.61 12.17 -1.37
C LEU A 314 12.73 11.92 -2.88
N PRO A 315 12.68 10.67 -3.31
CA PRO A 315 12.55 10.36 -4.73
C PRO A 315 11.11 10.67 -5.22
N PRO A 316 10.89 10.80 -6.55
CA PRO A 316 9.54 10.82 -7.11
C PRO A 316 8.75 9.60 -6.65
N PRO A 317 7.47 9.75 -6.30
CA PRO A 317 6.63 8.64 -5.83
C PRO A 317 6.65 7.48 -6.82
N TRP A 318 6.81 6.27 -6.31
CA TRP A 318 6.80 5.05 -7.11
C TRP A 318 6.01 3.95 -6.43
N PHE A 319 5.29 3.18 -7.23
CA PHE A 319 4.64 1.94 -6.82
C PHE A 319 4.54 0.98 -8.01
N TRP A 320 4.13 -0.25 -7.75
CA TRP A 320 3.92 -1.24 -8.80
C TRP A 320 2.68 -2.09 -8.54
N SER A 321 2.24 -2.77 -9.58
CA SER A 321 1.23 -3.82 -9.52
C SER A 321 1.60 -4.94 -10.48
N ASP A 322 1.46 -6.18 -10.00
CA ASP A 322 1.64 -7.38 -10.82
C ASP A 322 0.27 -8.01 -11.05
N GLN A 323 -0.15 -8.09 -12.31
CA GLN A 323 -1.44 -8.63 -12.70
C GLN A 323 -1.24 -9.58 -13.89
N TYR A 324 -1.55 -10.88 -13.73
CA TYR A 324 -1.22 -11.93 -14.70
C TYR A 324 0.30 -12.03 -14.96
N SER A 325 0.72 -11.81 -16.21
CA SER A 325 2.12 -11.73 -16.63
C SER A 325 2.64 -10.28 -16.71
N ASP A 326 1.84 -9.31 -16.30
CA ASP A 326 2.09 -7.90 -16.49
C ASP A 326 2.65 -7.28 -15.22
N ASN A 327 3.90 -6.80 -15.27
CA ASN A 327 4.49 -5.94 -14.25
C ASN A 327 4.32 -4.49 -14.66
N LEU A 328 3.45 -3.78 -13.98
CA LEU A 328 3.21 -2.36 -14.16
C LEU A 328 3.95 -1.58 -13.07
N GLN A 329 4.76 -0.60 -13.49
CA GLN A 329 5.43 0.28 -12.54
C GLN A 329 5.09 1.73 -12.84
N PHE A 330 4.69 2.46 -11.82
CA PHE A 330 4.21 3.84 -11.87
C PHE A 330 5.20 4.74 -11.16
N ILE A 331 5.56 5.86 -11.76
CA ILE A 331 6.50 6.81 -11.17
C ILE A 331 6.14 8.25 -11.49
N GLY A 332 6.17 9.12 -10.48
CA GLY A 332 5.87 10.55 -10.62
C GLY A 332 4.38 10.85 -10.63
N ASP A 333 3.96 11.86 -11.39
CA ASP A 333 2.58 12.35 -11.44
C ASP A 333 1.73 11.55 -12.43
N MET A 334 0.67 10.93 -11.94
CA MET A 334 -0.28 10.12 -12.73
C MET A 334 -1.48 10.93 -13.26
N ARG A 335 -1.57 12.22 -12.93
CA ARG A 335 -2.67 13.10 -13.37
C ARG A 335 -2.48 13.56 -14.82
N GLY A 336 -3.58 13.97 -15.46
CA GLY A 336 -3.60 14.46 -16.83
C GLY A 336 -3.99 13.39 -17.86
N ASP A 337 -4.38 13.85 -19.04
CA ASP A 337 -4.97 13.01 -20.10
C ASP A 337 -4.01 12.78 -21.28
N ASP A 338 -3.00 13.64 -21.44
CA ASP A 338 -2.09 13.64 -22.60
C ASP A 338 -0.86 12.76 -22.34
N TRP A 339 -1.06 11.45 -22.42
CA TRP A 339 -0.01 10.47 -22.25
C TRP A 339 0.53 9.97 -23.58
N LEU A 340 1.83 10.02 -23.74
CA LEU A 340 2.56 9.51 -24.90
C LEU A 340 2.89 8.04 -24.70
N CYS A 341 2.63 7.20 -25.69
CA CYS A 341 2.95 5.78 -25.63
C CYS A 341 4.15 5.45 -26.51
N ARG A 342 5.14 4.79 -25.92
CA ARG A 342 6.26 4.15 -26.61
C ARG A 342 6.11 2.64 -26.50
N GLY A 343 6.26 1.92 -27.60
CA GLY A 343 6.05 0.48 -27.68
C GLY A 343 4.59 0.11 -27.96
N ASN A 344 4.26 -1.16 -27.78
CA ASN A 344 2.92 -1.67 -28.06
C ASN A 344 2.35 -2.42 -26.82
N PRO A 345 1.29 -1.89 -26.19
CA PRO A 345 0.62 -2.55 -25.07
C PRO A 345 0.06 -3.94 -25.41
N GLU A 346 -0.37 -4.17 -26.67
CA GLU A 346 -0.90 -5.47 -27.09
C GLU A 346 0.15 -6.58 -27.05
N THR A 347 1.42 -6.21 -27.24
CA THR A 347 2.55 -7.13 -27.06
C THR A 347 3.10 -7.14 -25.63
N GLN A 348 2.38 -6.55 -24.68
CA GLN A 348 2.75 -6.43 -23.26
C GLN A 348 4.12 -5.76 -23.06
N LYS A 349 4.49 -4.83 -23.92
CA LYS A 349 5.74 -4.08 -23.84
C LYS A 349 5.53 -2.63 -24.23
N ALA A 350 5.37 -1.76 -23.22
CA ALA A 350 5.11 -0.34 -23.46
C ALA A 350 5.61 0.54 -22.31
N ILE A 351 5.78 1.82 -22.60
CA ILE A 351 5.99 2.87 -21.61
C ILE A 351 5.06 4.03 -21.97
N TRP A 352 4.29 4.50 -21.02
CA TRP A 352 3.51 5.73 -21.14
C TRP A 352 4.24 6.84 -20.40
N PHE A 353 4.41 7.97 -21.03
CA PHE A 353 5.07 9.15 -20.50
C PHE A 353 4.10 10.30 -20.34
N ASN A 354 4.20 11.02 -19.23
CA ASN A 354 3.47 12.24 -18.93
C ASN A 354 4.40 13.43 -19.04
N LEU A 355 4.16 14.29 -20.04
CA LEU A 355 4.94 15.52 -20.26
C LEU A 355 4.08 16.75 -19.92
N GLN A 356 4.62 17.65 -19.12
CA GLN A 356 4.06 18.97 -18.87
C GLN A 356 5.01 20.04 -19.41
N ASN A 357 4.60 20.76 -20.44
CA ASN A 357 5.45 21.75 -21.15
C ASN A 357 6.80 21.14 -21.59
N GLY A 358 6.79 19.90 -22.05
CA GLY A 358 7.99 19.16 -22.46
C GLY A 358 8.79 18.54 -21.31
N VAL A 359 8.51 18.89 -20.05
CA VAL A 359 9.16 18.31 -18.87
C VAL A 359 8.51 16.96 -18.53
N LEU A 360 9.32 15.93 -18.32
CA LEU A 360 8.83 14.63 -17.87
C LEU A 360 8.45 14.70 -16.40
N ILE A 361 7.18 14.50 -16.09
CA ILE A 361 6.64 14.55 -14.72
C ILE A 361 6.15 13.19 -14.21
N GLY A 362 5.86 12.24 -15.09
CA GLY A 362 5.40 10.91 -14.72
C GLY A 362 5.60 9.89 -15.83
N ALA A 363 5.60 8.62 -15.46
CA ALA A 363 5.62 7.52 -16.43
C ALA A 363 5.02 6.24 -15.83
N VAL A 364 4.52 5.37 -16.72
CA VAL A 364 4.13 4.00 -16.39
C VAL A 364 4.83 3.05 -17.34
N THR A 365 5.47 2.02 -16.80
CA THR A 365 6.10 0.96 -17.60
C THR A 365 5.28 -0.33 -17.53
N LEU A 366 5.12 -1.00 -18.66
CA LEU A 366 4.56 -2.33 -18.79
C LEU A 366 5.68 -3.30 -19.19
N ASN A 367 6.08 -4.18 -18.28
CA ASN A 367 7.18 -5.15 -18.45
C ASN A 367 8.52 -4.51 -18.88
N GLN A 368 8.71 -3.23 -18.53
CA GLN A 368 9.89 -2.43 -18.81
C GLN A 368 10.52 -1.87 -17.52
N GLY A 369 10.49 -2.63 -16.43
CA GLY A 369 10.92 -2.17 -15.12
C GLY A 369 12.37 -1.65 -15.04
N ARG A 370 13.25 -2.10 -15.96
CA ARG A 370 14.63 -1.60 -16.03
C ARG A 370 14.72 -0.11 -16.39
N GLU A 371 13.70 0.41 -17.07
CA GLU A 371 13.64 1.81 -17.51
C GLU A 371 13.19 2.77 -16.39
N ILE A 372 12.66 2.26 -15.28
CA ILE A 372 12.27 3.09 -14.13
C ILE A 372 13.45 3.87 -13.57
N ARG A 373 14.65 3.27 -13.52
CA ARG A 373 15.82 3.94 -12.94
C ARG A 373 16.28 5.19 -13.72
N PRO A 374 16.45 5.17 -15.06
CA PRO A 374 16.70 6.40 -15.82
C PRO A 374 15.52 7.37 -15.79
N ILE A 375 14.27 6.90 -15.90
CA ILE A 375 13.06 7.74 -15.82
C ILE A 375 13.01 8.51 -14.50
N ARG A 376 13.28 7.86 -13.37
CA ARG A 376 13.36 8.49 -12.04
C ARG A 376 14.33 9.67 -12.03
N LYS A 377 15.54 9.48 -12.60
CA LYS A 377 16.55 10.54 -12.69
C LYS A 377 16.08 11.72 -13.55
N TRP A 378 15.39 11.44 -14.65
CA TRP A 378 14.87 12.47 -15.53
C TRP A 378 13.78 13.30 -14.86
N ILE A 379 12.85 12.66 -14.13
CA ILE A 379 11.82 13.37 -13.35
C ILE A 379 12.50 14.24 -12.28
N GLN A 380 13.45 13.69 -11.52
CA GLN A 380 14.16 14.44 -10.47
C GLN A 380 14.94 15.66 -10.99
N SER A 381 15.49 15.56 -12.20
CA SER A 381 16.25 16.65 -12.82
C SER A 381 15.40 17.65 -13.59
N GLY A 382 14.08 17.43 -13.71
CA GLY A 382 13.20 18.27 -14.53
C GLY A 382 13.57 18.23 -16.01
N LYS A 383 14.05 17.08 -16.50
CA LYS A 383 14.52 16.93 -17.89
C LYS A 383 13.39 17.15 -18.90
N THR A 384 13.66 17.94 -19.92
CA THR A 384 12.75 18.18 -21.05
C THR A 384 13.02 17.22 -22.20
N PHE A 385 11.98 16.85 -22.93
CA PHE A 385 12.04 15.95 -24.06
C PHE A 385 11.25 16.47 -25.25
N ASP A 386 11.75 16.17 -26.45
CA ASP A 386 10.93 16.17 -27.66
C ASP A 386 10.04 14.91 -27.63
N ALA A 387 8.73 15.11 -27.68
CA ALA A 387 7.76 14.03 -27.65
C ALA A 387 7.99 12.97 -28.75
N LYS A 388 8.40 13.40 -29.96
CA LYS A 388 8.64 12.51 -31.09
C LYS A 388 9.84 11.60 -30.86
N LEU A 389 10.93 12.14 -30.27
CA LEU A 389 12.11 11.37 -29.95
C LEU A 389 11.86 10.39 -28.79
N LEU A 390 11.02 10.79 -27.83
CA LEU A 390 10.72 9.97 -26.66
C LEU A 390 9.93 8.71 -27.02
N ILE A 391 9.03 8.78 -28.02
CA ILE A 391 8.23 7.64 -28.45
C ILE A 391 8.87 6.80 -29.56
N ASP A 392 9.95 7.26 -30.19
CA ASP A 392 10.63 6.54 -31.29
C ASP A 392 11.41 5.34 -30.74
N GLU A 393 10.94 4.12 -31.00
CA GLU A 393 11.57 2.88 -30.56
C GLU A 393 12.94 2.61 -31.18
N ASN A 394 13.27 3.26 -32.31
CA ASN A 394 14.60 3.14 -32.92
C ASN A 394 15.67 3.90 -32.14
N ILE A 395 15.28 4.82 -31.27
CA ILE A 395 16.18 5.59 -30.40
C ILE A 395 16.21 4.90 -29.04
N ALA A 396 17.36 4.42 -28.59
CA ALA A 396 17.49 3.83 -27.27
C ALA A 396 17.22 4.88 -26.19
N LEU A 397 16.37 4.57 -25.18
CA LEU A 397 16.04 5.50 -24.09
C LEU A 397 17.30 6.05 -23.39
N LYS A 398 18.31 5.20 -23.18
CA LYS A 398 19.59 5.59 -22.55
C LYS A 398 20.38 6.66 -23.35
N SER A 399 20.07 6.88 -24.62
CA SER A 399 20.73 7.89 -25.45
C SER A 399 19.99 9.24 -25.45
N LEU A 400 18.79 9.28 -24.87
CA LEU A 400 18.03 10.50 -24.61
C LEU A 400 18.44 11.14 -23.29
#